data_8b6269b04ef581890adabb3e6d157ecc
#
_entry.id   8b6269b04ef581890adabb3e6d157ecc
#
_cell.length_a   1.000
_cell.length_b   1.000
_cell.length_c   1.000
_cell.angle_alpha   90.00
_cell.angle_beta   90.00
_cell.angle_gamma   90.00
#
_symmetry.space_group_name_H-M   'P 1'
#
loop_
_entity.id
_entity.type
_entity.pdbx_description
1 polymer ?
#
loop_
_entity_poly.entity_id
_entity_poly.type
_entity_poly.pdbx_seq_one_letter_code
_entity_poly.pdbx_strand_id
1 'polypeptide(L)'
;SLMQVFGGALPSHSGFVSYRFIGSVELFAILLIGIGGEGLWDALRRARILPSRIQVLLGVLVLSALLLPAFAERAEFYAGNRQIINETRAALAADSDLRAVLSTFQADSGGRHYRGRVYAGPRSGWGGKMMVGPSLRVFDVINAHRIPSVGNPFQGLALNSGLLYSFRDSDIGLFDAFDVRTVVTPTVATAPPFYQLLLRTNRYSVWRVPTTGIAHYVAVNDRRAAANQRDLYVGASDWFVSAAPGAHQVTRWDYPARRPSDTSFTPVSRCADGGRMLEEHVESQRVTLVVECASAGAIALKMSYHPNWRVRIDSVVVNTYMVSPSFIGFDVPPGRHRIEARYVPTPSKLPLLLLGFISLAAAV
;
A
#
# COMPACT_ATOMS: atom_id res chain seq x y z
N SER A 1 -11.93 -29.30 -2.27
CA SER A 1 -11.80 -28.52 -3.52
C SER A 1 -10.42 -28.78 -4.13
N LEU A 2 -10.29 -28.69 -5.46
CA LEU A 2 -9.02 -28.85 -6.19
C LEU A 2 -7.87 -27.96 -5.59
N MET A 3 -8.19 -26.81 -5.03
CA MET A 3 -7.25 -25.92 -4.34
C MET A 3 -6.66 -26.51 -3.05
N GLN A 4 -7.36 -27.39 -2.34
CA GLN A 4 -6.81 -28.07 -1.16
C GLN A 4 -5.78 -29.13 -1.55
N VAL A 5 -5.93 -29.73 -2.71
CA VAL A 5 -4.99 -30.75 -3.23
C VAL A 5 -3.72 -30.11 -3.78
N PHE A 6 -3.83 -29.01 -4.50
CA PHE A 6 -2.68 -28.34 -5.13
C PHE A 6 -2.00 -27.29 -4.26
N GLY A 7 -2.69 -26.71 -3.26
CA GLY A 7 -2.14 -25.68 -2.40
C GLY A 7 -0.94 -26.12 -1.55
N GLY A 8 -0.88 -27.39 -1.18
CA GLY A 8 0.24 -27.96 -0.42
C GLY A 8 1.53 -28.18 -1.21
N ALA A 9 1.45 -28.19 -2.55
CA ALA A 9 2.61 -28.43 -3.43
C ALA A 9 3.34 -27.13 -3.84
N LEU A 10 2.77 -25.95 -3.52
CA LEU A 10 3.36 -24.67 -3.89
C LEU A 10 4.23 -24.11 -2.75
N PRO A 11 5.49 -23.73 -3.02
CA PRO A 11 6.33 -23.07 -2.01
C PRO A 11 5.67 -21.75 -1.58
N SER A 12 5.60 -21.52 -0.26
CA SER A 12 5.05 -20.30 0.35
C SER A 12 3.55 -20.04 0.18
N HIS A 13 2.69 -21.06 0.31
CA HIS A 13 1.24 -20.91 0.19
C HIS A 13 0.58 -19.91 1.19
N SER A 14 1.28 -19.52 2.25
CA SER A 14 0.79 -18.50 3.21
C SER A 14 0.62 -17.10 2.61
N GLY A 15 1.20 -16.82 1.45
CA GLY A 15 0.99 -15.57 0.70
C GLY A 15 0.14 -15.74 -0.57
N PHE A 16 -0.37 -16.95 -0.82
CA PHE A 16 -1.09 -17.26 -2.05
C PHE A 16 -2.55 -16.81 -1.96
N VAL A 17 -2.88 -15.74 -2.61
CA VAL A 17 -4.23 -15.19 -2.64
C VAL A 17 -4.98 -15.81 -3.81
N SER A 18 -5.70 -16.89 -3.53
CA SER A 18 -6.37 -17.73 -4.54
C SER A 18 -7.29 -16.97 -5.49
N TYR A 19 -8.01 -15.96 -5.01
CA TYR A 19 -8.91 -15.16 -5.87
C TYR A 19 -8.17 -14.36 -6.97
N ARG A 20 -6.86 -14.12 -6.84
CA ARG A 20 -6.06 -13.45 -7.90
C ARG A 20 -5.86 -14.32 -9.13
N PHE A 21 -6.02 -15.62 -8.98
CA PHE A 21 -5.85 -16.58 -10.06
C PHE A 21 -7.18 -16.96 -10.73
N ILE A 22 -8.32 -16.55 -10.15
CA ILE A 22 -9.64 -16.83 -10.72
C ILE A 22 -9.71 -16.32 -12.16
N GLY A 23 -9.27 -15.08 -12.42
CA GLY A 23 -9.25 -14.53 -13.78
C GLY A 23 -8.35 -15.30 -14.75
N SER A 24 -7.22 -15.83 -14.29
CA SER A 24 -6.37 -16.69 -15.12
C SER A 24 -7.02 -18.05 -15.40
N VAL A 25 -7.65 -18.65 -14.39
CA VAL A 25 -8.40 -19.91 -14.54
C VAL A 25 -9.57 -19.72 -15.49
N GLU A 26 -10.32 -18.63 -15.37
CA GLU A 26 -11.42 -18.29 -16.28
C GLU A 26 -10.91 -18.11 -17.72
N LEU A 27 -9.81 -17.40 -17.91
CA LEU A 27 -9.21 -17.23 -19.24
C LEU A 27 -8.80 -18.56 -19.87
N PHE A 28 -8.11 -19.43 -19.11
CA PHE A 28 -7.75 -20.77 -19.58
C PHE A 28 -8.98 -21.62 -19.89
N ALA A 29 -10.02 -21.55 -19.07
CA ALA A 29 -11.27 -22.24 -19.31
C ALA A 29 -11.92 -21.80 -20.62
N ILE A 30 -11.94 -20.50 -20.89
CA ILE A 30 -12.47 -19.94 -22.15
C ILE A 30 -11.67 -20.45 -23.36
N LEU A 31 -10.34 -20.47 -23.27
CA LEU A 31 -9.49 -21.00 -24.33
C LEU A 31 -9.71 -22.50 -24.58
N LEU A 32 -9.82 -23.29 -23.50
CA LEU A 32 -10.11 -24.73 -23.61
C LEU A 32 -11.49 -25.01 -24.19
N ILE A 33 -12.51 -24.22 -23.82
CA ILE A 33 -13.86 -24.30 -24.40
C ILE A 33 -13.81 -23.97 -25.89
N GLY A 34 -13.03 -22.94 -26.28
CA GLY A 34 -12.84 -22.59 -27.70
C GLY A 34 -12.25 -23.75 -28.50
N ILE A 35 -11.14 -24.32 -28.05
CA ILE A 35 -10.43 -25.43 -28.70
C ILE A 35 -11.33 -26.71 -28.71
N GLY A 36 -11.94 -27.01 -27.60
CA GLY A 36 -12.84 -28.16 -27.48
C GLY A 36 -14.10 -28.02 -28.35
N GLY A 37 -14.63 -26.80 -28.43
CA GLY A 37 -15.77 -26.44 -29.28
C GLY A 37 -15.44 -26.60 -30.78
N GLU A 38 -14.29 -26.16 -31.22
CA GLU A 38 -13.80 -26.36 -32.59
C GLU A 38 -13.66 -27.84 -32.91
N GLY A 39 -13.05 -28.65 -32.06
CA GLY A 39 -12.92 -30.11 -32.24
C GLY A 39 -14.26 -30.79 -32.31
N LEU A 40 -15.22 -30.44 -31.47
CA LEU A 40 -16.58 -30.97 -31.49
C LEU A 40 -17.33 -30.56 -32.77
N TRP A 41 -17.18 -29.29 -33.18
CA TRP A 41 -17.76 -28.78 -34.40
C TRP A 41 -17.28 -29.51 -35.64
N ASP A 42 -15.97 -29.78 -35.74
CA ASP A 42 -15.38 -30.54 -36.82
C ASP A 42 -15.82 -32.01 -36.84
N ALA A 43 -15.98 -32.62 -35.67
CA ALA A 43 -16.52 -33.96 -35.55
C ALA A 43 -17.97 -34.05 -36.06
N LEU A 44 -18.81 -33.08 -35.69
CA LEU A 44 -20.21 -32.99 -36.15
C LEU A 44 -20.29 -32.74 -37.65
N ARG A 45 -19.43 -31.91 -38.23
CA ARG A 45 -19.34 -31.69 -39.68
C ARG A 45 -18.95 -32.96 -40.45
N ARG A 46 -17.97 -33.69 -39.93
CA ARG A 46 -17.53 -34.95 -40.55
C ARG A 46 -18.60 -36.04 -40.52
N ALA A 47 -19.42 -36.08 -39.49
CA ALA A 47 -20.50 -37.08 -39.34
C ALA A 47 -21.63 -36.93 -40.38
N ARG A 48 -21.74 -35.79 -41.10
CA ARG A 48 -22.73 -35.50 -42.16
C ARG A 48 -24.20 -35.86 -41.81
N ILE A 49 -24.55 -35.82 -40.54
CA ILE A 49 -25.87 -36.23 -40.04
C ILE A 49 -26.98 -35.22 -40.47
N LEU A 50 -26.64 -33.97 -40.70
CA LEU A 50 -27.60 -32.90 -41.03
C LEU A 50 -27.03 -31.94 -42.11
N PRO A 51 -27.89 -31.26 -42.89
CA PRO A 51 -27.47 -30.19 -43.78
C PRO A 51 -26.70 -29.11 -43.06
N SER A 52 -25.66 -28.55 -43.67
CA SER A 52 -24.72 -27.58 -43.04
C SER A 52 -25.42 -26.36 -42.40
N ARG A 53 -26.46 -25.87 -43.01
CA ARG A 53 -27.28 -24.76 -42.47
C ARG A 53 -27.97 -25.12 -41.17
N ILE A 54 -28.48 -26.33 -41.05
CA ILE A 54 -29.15 -26.82 -39.84
C ILE A 54 -28.11 -27.05 -38.74
N GLN A 55 -26.93 -27.57 -39.07
CA GLN A 55 -25.85 -27.75 -38.11
C GLN A 55 -25.43 -26.40 -37.50
N VAL A 56 -25.26 -25.35 -38.31
CA VAL A 56 -24.91 -24.01 -37.83
C VAL A 56 -26.00 -23.46 -36.90
N LEU A 57 -27.28 -23.56 -37.31
CA LEU A 57 -28.39 -23.08 -36.51
C LEU A 57 -28.46 -23.81 -35.15
N LEU A 58 -28.29 -25.10 -35.16
CA LEU A 58 -28.28 -25.94 -33.93
C LEU A 58 -27.09 -25.60 -33.02
N GLY A 59 -25.90 -25.38 -33.60
CA GLY A 59 -24.71 -24.98 -32.86
C GLY A 59 -24.91 -23.60 -32.17
N VAL A 60 -25.46 -22.63 -32.88
CA VAL A 60 -25.79 -21.31 -32.32
C VAL A 60 -26.82 -21.43 -31.20
N LEU A 61 -27.84 -22.26 -31.39
CA LEU A 61 -28.92 -22.47 -30.41
C LEU A 61 -28.39 -23.13 -29.13
N VAL A 62 -27.57 -24.17 -29.26
CA VAL A 62 -26.94 -24.86 -28.13
C VAL A 62 -25.98 -23.91 -27.40
N LEU A 63 -25.14 -23.19 -28.13
CA LEU A 63 -24.22 -22.24 -27.52
C LEU A 63 -24.97 -21.12 -26.79
N SER A 64 -26.03 -20.57 -27.40
CA SER A 64 -26.87 -19.58 -26.75
C SER A 64 -27.52 -20.09 -25.49
N ALA A 65 -28.06 -21.34 -25.53
CA ALA A 65 -28.66 -21.97 -24.35
C ALA A 65 -27.66 -22.21 -23.22
N LEU A 66 -26.41 -22.59 -23.55
CA LEU A 66 -25.33 -22.77 -22.57
C LEU A 66 -24.86 -21.44 -21.96
N LEU A 67 -24.86 -20.36 -22.75
CA LEU A 67 -24.40 -19.05 -22.30
C LEU A 67 -25.48 -18.24 -21.57
N LEU A 68 -26.77 -18.53 -21.81
CA LEU A 68 -27.89 -17.78 -21.25
C LEU A 68 -27.85 -17.67 -19.72
N PRO A 69 -27.58 -18.74 -18.93
CA PRO A 69 -27.48 -18.63 -17.48
C PRO A 69 -26.32 -17.72 -17.04
N ALA A 70 -25.18 -17.81 -17.71
CA ALA A 70 -24.02 -16.97 -17.40
C ALA A 70 -24.31 -15.48 -17.72
N PHE A 71 -25.02 -15.21 -18.81
CA PHE A 71 -25.46 -13.84 -19.12
C PHE A 71 -26.50 -13.31 -18.13
N ALA A 72 -27.43 -14.15 -17.69
CA ALA A 72 -28.44 -13.78 -16.70
C ALA A 72 -27.77 -13.45 -15.34
N GLU A 73 -26.88 -14.31 -14.86
CA GLU A 73 -26.10 -14.05 -13.65
C GLU A 73 -25.27 -12.76 -13.75
N ARG A 74 -24.60 -12.56 -14.88
CA ARG A 74 -23.82 -11.33 -15.10
C ARG A 74 -24.71 -10.10 -15.16
N ALA A 75 -25.86 -10.17 -15.77
CA ALA A 75 -26.81 -9.04 -15.84
C ALA A 75 -27.30 -8.64 -14.45
N GLU A 76 -27.63 -9.59 -13.60
CA GLU A 76 -28.02 -9.36 -12.20
C GLU A 76 -26.86 -8.74 -11.41
N PHE A 77 -25.66 -9.31 -11.52
CA PHE A 77 -24.44 -8.75 -10.88
C PHE A 77 -24.16 -7.32 -11.32
N TYR A 78 -24.27 -7.00 -12.62
CA TYR A 78 -24.07 -5.65 -13.12
C TYR A 78 -25.17 -4.69 -12.66
N ALA A 79 -26.42 -5.15 -12.58
CA ALA A 79 -27.52 -4.33 -12.07
C ALA A 79 -27.30 -3.98 -10.60
N GLY A 80 -26.92 -4.94 -9.75
CA GLY A 80 -26.60 -4.73 -8.35
C GLY A 80 -25.41 -3.79 -8.17
N ASN A 81 -24.33 -3.99 -8.91
CA ASN A 81 -23.18 -3.08 -8.86
C ASN A 81 -23.52 -1.68 -9.31
N ARG A 82 -24.33 -1.51 -10.36
CA ARG A 82 -24.78 -0.19 -10.82
C ARG A 82 -25.61 0.53 -9.76
N GLN A 83 -26.49 -0.19 -9.07
CA GLN A 83 -27.26 0.36 -7.96
C GLN A 83 -26.33 0.86 -6.84
N ILE A 84 -25.42 0.02 -6.36
CA ILE A 84 -24.44 0.39 -5.32
C ILE A 84 -23.61 1.61 -5.73
N ILE A 85 -23.14 1.66 -6.96
CA ILE A 85 -22.37 2.79 -7.50
C ILE A 85 -23.22 4.06 -7.49
N ASN A 86 -24.47 4.01 -7.95
CA ASN A 86 -25.34 5.17 -8.00
C ASN A 86 -25.70 5.69 -6.60
N GLU A 87 -26.04 4.80 -5.67
CA GLU A 87 -26.31 5.15 -4.28
C GLU A 87 -25.07 5.77 -3.60
N THR A 88 -23.90 5.19 -3.85
CA THR A 88 -22.63 5.72 -3.31
C THR A 88 -22.30 7.09 -3.88
N ARG A 89 -22.51 7.32 -5.19
CA ARG A 89 -22.32 8.63 -5.82
C ARG A 89 -23.28 9.67 -5.25
N ALA A 90 -24.54 9.32 -5.07
CA ALA A 90 -25.53 10.21 -4.48
C ALA A 90 -25.15 10.56 -3.02
N ALA A 91 -24.74 9.57 -2.23
CA ALA A 91 -24.29 9.79 -0.87
C ALA A 91 -23.05 10.71 -0.79
N LEU A 92 -22.04 10.50 -1.67
CA LEU A 92 -20.87 11.38 -1.78
C LEU A 92 -21.26 12.83 -2.15
N ALA A 93 -22.17 13.00 -3.09
CA ALA A 93 -22.62 14.32 -3.51
C ALA A 93 -23.41 15.05 -2.41
N ALA A 94 -24.14 14.32 -1.57
CA ALA A 94 -24.94 14.88 -0.48
C ALA A 94 -24.13 15.13 0.80
N ASP A 95 -22.97 14.47 1.00
CA ASP A 95 -22.20 14.51 2.26
C ASP A 95 -21.45 15.86 2.41
N SER A 96 -22.10 16.86 2.98
CA SER A 96 -21.50 18.16 3.30
C SER A 96 -20.40 18.05 4.37
N ASP A 97 -20.55 17.14 5.33
CA ASP A 97 -19.59 16.93 6.42
C ASP A 97 -18.27 16.39 5.86
N LEU A 98 -18.34 15.42 4.94
CA LEU A 98 -17.14 14.89 4.28
C LEU A 98 -16.44 15.95 3.40
N ARG A 99 -17.22 16.78 2.70
CA ARG A 99 -16.62 17.91 1.94
C ARG A 99 -15.89 18.88 2.85
N ALA A 100 -16.43 19.20 4.03
CA ALA A 100 -15.76 20.03 5.02
C ALA A 100 -14.46 19.37 5.53
N VAL A 101 -14.46 18.06 5.76
CA VAL A 101 -13.24 17.31 6.11
C VAL A 101 -12.18 17.41 5.00
N LEU A 102 -12.55 17.17 3.75
CA LEU A 102 -11.62 17.24 2.61
C LEU A 102 -11.08 18.65 2.39
N SER A 103 -11.92 19.70 2.56
CA SER A 103 -11.47 21.09 2.47
C SER A 103 -10.49 21.47 3.57
N THR A 104 -10.64 20.91 4.78
CA THR A 104 -9.69 21.10 5.88
C THR A 104 -8.30 20.58 5.52
N PHE A 105 -8.20 19.44 4.83
CA PHE A 105 -6.92 18.93 4.32
C PHE A 105 -6.30 19.87 3.28
N GLN A 106 -7.08 20.55 2.49
CA GLN A 106 -6.60 21.52 1.51
C GLN A 106 -6.14 22.83 2.16
N ALA A 107 -6.88 23.35 3.12
CA ALA A 107 -6.59 24.60 3.82
C ALA A 107 -5.35 24.48 4.71
N ASP A 108 -5.17 23.38 5.41
CA ASP A 108 -4.01 23.13 6.29
C ASP A 108 -2.66 23.02 5.55
N SER A 109 -2.70 23.16 4.22
CA SER A 109 -1.53 22.98 3.36
C SER A 109 -0.58 24.15 3.31
N GLY A 110 -1.01 25.33 3.52
CA GLY A 110 -0.18 26.51 3.34
C GLY A 110 0.67 26.49 2.05
N GLY A 111 0.19 25.81 0.99
CA GLY A 111 0.93 25.64 -0.26
C GLY A 111 1.99 24.53 -0.27
N ARG A 112 2.14 23.74 0.77
CA ARG A 112 3.07 22.60 0.80
C ARG A 112 2.47 21.38 0.10
N HIS A 113 3.25 20.66 -0.70
CA HIS A 113 2.80 19.44 -1.40
C HIS A 113 2.61 18.24 -0.48
N TYR A 114 3.31 18.18 0.67
CA TYR A 114 3.22 17.11 1.65
C TYR A 114 2.91 17.66 3.06
N ARG A 115 1.98 17.02 3.76
CA ARG A 115 1.42 17.50 5.03
C ARG A 115 1.40 16.44 6.12
N GLY A 116 2.19 15.40 5.95
CA GLY A 116 2.05 14.20 6.75
C GLY A 116 0.96 13.28 6.19
N ARG A 117 0.70 12.23 6.91
CA ARG A 117 -0.32 11.24 6.57
C ARG A 117 -1.59 11.46 7.37
N VAL A 118 -2.70 11.02 6.77
CA VAL A 118 -4.01 11.01 7.42
C VAL A 118 -4.30 9.60 7.93
N TYR A 119 -4.90 9.51 9.11
CA TYR A 119 -5.42 8.28 9.68
C TYR A 119 -6.93 8.39 9.89
N ALA A 120 -7.69 7.45 9.37
CA ALA A 120 -9.14 7.39 9.47
C ALA A 120 -9.61 6.09 10.16
N GLY A 121 -8.84 5.61 11.11
CA GLY A 121 -9.13 4.46 11.95
C GLY A 121 -8.92 3.09 11.30
N PRO A 122 -8.88 2.05 12.12
CA PRO A 122 -8.71 0.69 11.65
C PRO A 122 -10.01 0.18 10.99
N ARG A 123 -9.87 -0.62 9.94
CA ARG A 123 -11.01 -1.24 9.25
C ARG A 123 -11.86 -2.13 10.18
N SER A 124 -11.21 -2.84 11.08
CA SER A 124 -11.84 -3.71 12.08
C SER A 124 -12.47 -2.95 13.27
N GLY A 125 -12.25 -1.64 13.36
CA GLY A 125 -12.73 -0.78 14.43
C GLY A 125 -13.66 0.34 13.93
N TRP A 126 -13.51 1.50 14.54
CA TRP A 126 -14.35 2.66 14.25
C TRP A 126 -14.17 3.21 12.82
N GLY A 127 -12.99 3.05 12.21
CA GLY A 127 -12.76 3.45 10.82
C GLY A 127 -13.58 2.65 9.82
N GLY A 128 -13.87 1.37 10.10
CA GLY A 128 -14.77 0.55 9.30
C GLY A 128 -16.23 0.97 9.37
N LYS A 129 -16.61 1.72 10.41
CA LYS A 129 -17.99 2.23 10.61
C LYS A 129 -18.22 3.60 9.98
N MET A 130 -17.18 4.32 9.60
CA MET A 130 -17.28 5.61 8.92
C MET A 130 -17.58 5.41 7.42
N MET A 131 -18.83 5.06 7.12
CA MET A 131 -19.29 4.75 5.76
C MET A 131 -19.85 5.99 5.07
N VAL A 132 -19.59 6.08 3.76
CA VAL A 132 -20.19 7.04 2.83
C VAL A 132 -20.99 6.22 1.82
N GLY A 133 -22.30 6.24 1.95
CA GLY A 133 -23.18 5.31 1.22
C GLY A 133 -22.95 3.85 1.62
N PRO A 134 -23.40 2.90 0.80
CA PRO A 134 -23.40 1.48 1.16
C PRO A 134 -22.02 0.80 1.10
N SER A 135 -21.05 1.36 0.38
CA SER A 135 -19.84 0.62 0.03
C SER A 135 -18.51 1.33 0.26
N LEU A 136 -18.48 2.65 0.43
CA LEU A 136 -17.24 3.40 0.64
C LEU A 136 -17.04 3.77 2.10
N ARG A 137 -15.81 3.67 2.58
CA ARG A 137 -15.38 4.22 3.86
C ARG A 137 -14.76 5.60 3.63
N VAL A 138 -14.76 6.44 4.64
CA VAL A 138 -14.04 7.73 4.60
C VAL A 138 -12.57 7.53 4.22
N PHE A 139 -11.92 6.47 4.71
CA PHE A 139 -10.56 6.10 4.32
C PHE A 139 -10.41 5.88 2.80
N ASP A 140 -11.38 5.21 2.17
CA ASP A 140 -11.35 4.94 0.72
C ASP A 140 -11.49 6.25 -0.08
N VAL A 141 -12.30 7.20 0.41
CA VAL A 141 -12.44 8.53 -0.20
C VAL A 141 -11.15 9.34 -0.07
N ILE A 142 -10.49 9.34 1.10
CA ILE A 142 -9.20 9.98 1.34
C ILE A 142 -8.16 9.47 0.33
N ASN A 143 -8.09 8.15 0.14
CA ASN A 143 -7.19 7.54 -0.84
C ASN A 143 -7.53 7.90 -2.29
N ALA A 144 -8.82 7.95 -2.65
CA ALA A 144 -9.26 8.35 -3.98
C ALA A 144 -8.83 9.80 -4.31
N HIS A 145 -8.77 10.67 -3.31
CA HIS A 145 -8.23 12.03 -3.43
C HIS A 145 -6.68 12.10 -3.40
N ARG A 146 -5.99 10.95 -3.41
CA ARG A 146 -4.52 10.84 -3.38
C ARG A 146 -3.89 11.50 -2.15
N ILE A 147 -4.63 11.59 -1.06
CA ILE A 147 -4.12 12.10 0.21
C ILE A 147 -3.30 10.99 0.87
N PRO A 148 -2.01 11.22 1.20
CA PRO A 148 -1.20 10.23 1.88
C PRO A 148 -1.86 9.77 3.17
N SER A 149 -2.03 8.47 3.35
CA SER A 149 -2.76 7.94 4.50
C SER A 149 -2.09 6.70 5.09
N VAL A 150 -2.35 6.48 6.37
CA VAL A 150 -2.03 5.25 7.09
C VAL A 150 -3.34 4.54 7.37
N GLY A 151 -3.42 3.28 7.01
CA GLY A 151 -4.62 2.47 7.21
C GLY A 151 -4.47 1.10 6.60
N ASN A 152 -5.56 0.35 6.61
CA ASN A 152 -5.61 -1.01 6.11
C ASN A 152 -5.80 -1.03 4.59
N PRO A 153 -4.74 -1.14 3.79
CA PRO A 153 -4.89 -1.40 2.36
C PRO A 153 -5.56 -2.78 2.17
N PHE A 154 -6.37 -2.91 1.14
CA PHE A 154 -6.96 -4.20 0.74
C PHE A 154 -5.91 -5.28 0.47
N GLN A 155 -4.68 -4.87 0.20
CA GLN A 155 -3.58 -5.75 -0.16
C GLN A 155 -2.32 -5.29 0.55
N GLY A 156 -1.81 -6.12 1.44
CA GLY A 156 -0.54 -5.91 2.14
C GLY A 156 0.64 -6.18 1.23
N LEU A 157 0.94 -5.27 0.30
CA LEU A 157 2.09 -5.40 -0.62
C LEU A 157 3.36 -4.80 -0.06
N ALA A 158 3.27 -3.81 0.81
CA ALA A 158 4.43 -3.21 1.47
C ALA A 158 4.78 -4.00 2.74
N LEU A 159 6.06 -4.04 3.09
CA LEU A 159 6.54 -4.70 4.30
C LEU A 159 5.83 -4.20 5.56
N ASN A 160 5.46 -2.93 5.60
CA ASN A 160 4.75 -2.31 6.73
C ASN A 160 3.24 -2.58 6.75
N SER A 161 2.64 -3.06 5.67
CA SER A 161 1.17 -3.15 5.56
C SER A 161 0.55 -4.04 6.62
N GLY A 162 1.19 -5.14 6.97
CA GLY A 162 0.72 -6.06 8.00
C GLY A 162 0.76 -5.45 9.41
N LEU A 163 1.73 -4.57 9.68
CA LEU A 163 1.90 -3.93 10.99
C LEU A 163 0.78 -2.96 11.30
N LEU A 164 0.22 -2.31 10.27
CA LEU A 164 -0.85 -1.33 10.44
C LEU A 164 -2.17 -1.91 10.99
N TYR A 165 -2.33 -3.25 10.97
CA TYR A 165 -3.45 -3.90 11.66
C TYR A 165 -3.36 -3.75 13.19
N SER A 166 -2.15 -3.60 13.71
CA SER A 166 -1.87 -3.42 15.15
C SER A 166 -1.61 -1.96 15.51
N PHE A 167 -1.97 -1.00 14.64
CA PHE A 167 -1.80 0.42 14.91
C PHE A 167 -2.66 0.84 16.12
N ARG A 168 -2.00 1.37 17.16
CA ARG A 168 -2.64 1.85 18.36
C ARG A 168 -2.88 3.35 18.26
N ASP A 169 -4.12 3.76 18.25
CA ASP A 169 -4.55 5.16 18.12
C ASP A 169 -4.43 5.98 19.44
N SER A 170 -3.97 5.33 20.50
CA SER A 170 -3.60 5.96 21.78
C SER A 170 -2.08 6.18 21.95
N ASP A 171 -1.26 5.76 20.99
CA ASP A 171 0.20 5.77 21.07
C ASP A 171 0.81 6.85 20.15
N ILE A 172 1.13 8.01 20.73
CA ILE A 172 1.71 9.15 20.01
C ILE A 172 3.02 8.78 19.29
N GLY A 173 3.79 7.81 19.82
CA GLY A 173 5.03 7.35 19.19
C GLY A 173 4.78 6.67 17.84
N LEU A 174 3.66 5.96 17.69
CA LEU A 174 3.28 5.39 16.39
C LEU A 174 2.80 6.46 15.41
N PHE A 175 2.08 7.49 15.88
CA PHE A 175 1.71 8.61 15.02
C PHE A 175 2.95 9.32 14.50
N ASP A 176 3.90 9.59 15.38
CA ASP A 176 5.16 10.19 14.95
C ASP A 176 5.95 9.24 14.03
N ALA A 177 6.12 7.97 14.39
CA ALA A 177 6.85 6.99 13.58
C ALA A 177 6.34 6.88 12.13
N PHE A 178 5.03 7.08 11.91
CA PHE A 178 4.42 7.03 10.57
C PHE A 178 4.10 8.41 10.00
N ASP A 179 4.51 9.50 10.65
CA ASP A 179 4.18 10.89 10.29
C ASP A 179 2.69 11.10 10.05
N VAL A 180 1.87 10.60 10.98
CA VAL A 180 0.42 10.78 10.94
C VAL A 180 0.07 12.10 11.64
N ARG A 181 -0.10 13.16 10.85
CA ARG A 181 -0.36 14.52 11.36
C ARG A 181 -1.84 14.83 11.50
N THR A 182 -2.69 14.09 10.81
CA THR A 182 -4.12 14.35 10.79
C THR A 182 -4.90 13.07 11.05
N VAL A 183 -5.90 13.16 11.91
CA VAL A 183 -6.80 12.05 12.23
C VAL A 183 -8.23 12.45 11.97
N VAL A 184 -8.99 11.57 11.34
CA VAL A 184 -10.45 11.74 11.18
C VAL A 184 -11.13 10.68 12.00
N THR A 185 -11.98 11.11 12.94
CA THR A 185 -12.76 10.22 13.80
C THR A 185 -14.26 10.45 13.62
N PRO A 186 -15.11 9.50 14.02
CA PRO A 186 -16.52 9.82 14.28
C PRO A 186 -16.61 10.91 15.36
N THR A 187 -17.59 11.81 15.25
CA THR A 187 -17.78 12.92 16.22
C THR A 187 -17.94 12.45 17.65
N VAL A 188 -18.52 11.26 17.84
CA VAL A 188 -18.77 10.64 19.16
C VAL A 188 -17.55 9.93 19.75
N ALA A 189 -16.44 9.84 19.02
CA ALA A 189 -15.24 9.15 19.49
C ALA A 189 -14.51 9.98 20.55
N THR A 190 -14.05 9.30 21.61
CA THR A 190 -13.17 9.91 22.61
C THR A 190 -11.78 10.08 22.03
N ALA A 191 -11.26 11.30 22.05
CA ALA A 191 -9.94 11.63 21.53
C ALA A 191 -8.88 11.51 22.63
N PRO A 192 -7.69 10.95 22.32
CA PRO A 192 -6.52 11.02 23.20
C PRO A 192 -6.12 12.46 23.53
N PRO A 193 -5.46 12.71 24.67
CA PRO A 193 -5.11 14.07 25.12
C PRO A 193 -4.23 14.88 24.17
N PHE A 194 -3.44 14.18 23.34
CA PHE A 194 -2.53 14.81 22.37
C PHE A 194 -3.21 15.20 21.05
N TYR A 195 -4.50 14.90 20.86
CA TYR A 195 -5.27 15.33 19.71
C TYR A 195 -5.71 16.79 19.87
N GLN A 196 -5.42 17.61 18.87
CA GLN A 196 -5.85 19.02 18.80
C GLN A 196 -6.96 19.14 17.76
N LEU A 197 -8.14 19.58 18.20
CA LEU A 197 -9.30 19.69 17.32
C LEU A 197 -9.07 20.78 16.25
N LEU A 198 -9.24 20.41 14.98
CA LEU A 198 -9.23 21.33 13.84
C LEU A 198 -10.63 21.65 13.32
N LEU A 199 -11.47 20.61 13.22
CA LEU A 199 -12.83 20.72 12.72
C LEU A 199 -13.73 19.72 13.43
N ARG A 200 -14.97 20.14 13.72
CA ARG A 200 -16.04 19.23 14.15
C ARG A 200 -17.28 19.48 13.29
N THR A 201 -17.81 18.41 12.74
CA THR A 201 -19.06 18.38 11.99
C THR A 201 -20.08 17.50 12.73
N ASN A 202 -21.25 17.28 12.15
CA ASN A 202 -22.22 16.37 12.76
C ASN A 202 -21.73 14.92 12.78
N ARG A 203 -20.97 14.49 11.78
CA ARG A 203 -20.54 13.09 11.61
C ARG A 203 -19.07 12.86 11.94
N TYR A 204 -18.21 13.85 11.73
CA TYR A 204 -16.75 13.70 11.79
C TYR A 204 -16.10 14.77 12.65
N SER A 205 -15.01 14.39 13.29
CA SER A 205 -14.05 15.32 13.89
C SER A 205 -12.68 15.13 13.21
N VAL A 206 -12.03 16.24 12.89
CA VAL A 206 -10.67 16.27 12.34
C VAL A 206 -9.73 16.81 13.39
N TRP A 207 -8.64 16.08 13.61
CA TRP A 207 -7.67 16.37 14.65
C TRP A 207 -6.29 16.52 14.08
N ARG A 208 -5.49 17.41 14.65
CA ARG A 208 -4.05 17.48 14.42
C ARG A 208 -3.31 16.68 15.49
N VAL A 209 -2.26 15.98 15.07
CA VAL A 209 -1.32 15.29 15.95
C VAL A 209 0.09 15.84 15.69
N PRO A 210 0.85 16.18 16.74
CA PRO A 210 2.23 16.63 16.57
C PRO A 210 3.12 15.47 16.11
N THR A 211 3.95 15.73 15.09
CA THR A 211 4.95 14.78 14.59
C THR A 211 6.25 15.49 14.24
N THR A 212 7.33 14.73 14.14
CA THR A 212 8.66 15.24 13.75
C THR A 212 8.83 15.37 12.22
N GLY A 213 7.83 15.01 11.41
CA GLY A 213 7.89 15.09 9.95
C GLY A 213 8.16 13.75 9.26
N ILE A 214 8.39 13.81 7.94
CA ILE A 214 8.66 12.62 7.10
C ILE A 214 9.99 11.96 7.46
N ALA A 215 10.90 12.68 8.11
CA ALA A 215 12.18 12.18 8.54
C ALA A 215 12.52 12.68 9.95
N HIS A 216 13.28 11.91 10.70
CA HIS A 216 13.83 12.34 11.98
C HIS A 216 15.14 11.62 12.31
N TYR A 217 15.92 12.20 13.21
CA TYR A 217 17.11 11.57 13.76
C TYR A 217 16.71 10.41 14.68
N VAL A 218 17.39 9.27 14.51
CA VAL A 218 17.15 8.03 15.27
C VAL A 218 18.40 7.51 15.90
N ALA A 219 18.26 6.76 17.01
CA ALA A 219 19.31 5.90 17.51
C ALA A 219 19.19 4.53 16.85
N VAL A 220 20.26 4.06 16.23
CA VAL A 220 20.35 2.70 15.68
C VAL A 220 21.08 1.84 16.74
N ASN A 221 20.30 1.12 17.56
CA ASN A 221 20.82 0.43 18.73
C ASN A 221 21.22 -1.02 18.45
N ASP A 222 20.69 -1.59 17.36
CA ASP A 222 20.84 -3.01 17.07
C ASP A 222 20.88 -3.23 15.55
N ARG A 223 21.51 -4.34 15.16
CA ARG A 223 21.58 -4.82 13.78
C ARG A 223 21.17 -6.28 13.73
N ARG A 224 20.17 -6.59 12.93
CA ARG A 224 19.63 -7.95 12.79
C ARG A 224 19.58 -8.38 11.34
N ALA A 225 19.77 -9.67 11.10
CA ALA A 225 19.58 -10.29 9.81
C ALA A 225 18.15 -10.86 9.70
N ALA A 226 17.51 -10.65 8.56
CA ALA A 226 16.24 -11.29 8.22
C ALA A 226 16.41 -12.03 6.89
N ALA A 227 16.26 -13.35 6.91
CA ALA A 227 16.43 -14.18 5.71
C ALA A 227 15.23 -14.06 4.76
N ASN A 228 14.05 -13.85 5.31
CA ASN A 228 12.80 -13.81 4.59
C ASN A 228 11.86 -12.73 5.16
N GLN A 229 10.74 -12.52 4.49
CA GLN A 229 9.75 -11.50 4.89
C GLN A 229 9.11 -11.80 6.25
N ARG A 230 8.97 -13.07 6.63
CA ARG A 230 8.38 -13.45 7.91
C ARG A 230 9.28 -13.04 9.08
N ASP A 231 10.60 -13.30 8.98
CA ASP A 231 11.56 -12.92 10.01
C ASP A 231 11.57 -11.40 10.21
N LEU A 232 11.56 -10.66 9.10
CA LEU A 232 11.47 -9.21 9.13
C LEU A 232 10.17 -8.73 9.78
N TYR A 233 9.04 -9.37 9.44
CA TYR A 233 7.73 -9.02 10.00
C TYR A 233 7.68 -9.24 11.51
N VAL A 234 8.18 -10.38 12.00
CA VAL A 234 8.23 -10.68 13.44
C VAL A 234 9.04 -9.61 14.19
N GLY A 235 10.26 -9.34 13.77
CA GLY A 235 11.08 -8.34 14.45
C GLY A 235 10.56 -6.90 14.30
N ALA A 236 9.93 -6.56 13.18
CA ALA A 236 9.24 -5.28 13.02
C ALA A 236 7.99 -5.19 13.91
N SER A 237 7.29 -6.31 14.14
CA SER A 237 6.15 -6.36 15.07
C SER A 237 6.57 -6.14 16.51
N ASP A 238 7.68 -6.73 16.93
CA ASP A 238 8.25 -6.53 18.27
C ASP A 238 8.59 -5.05 18.49
N TRP A 239 9.24 -4.42 17.52
CA TRP A 239 9.52 -3.00 17.55
C TRP A 239 8.23 -2.17 17.64
N PHE A 240 7.23 -2.51 16.84
CA PHE A 240 5.97 -1.77 16.72
C PHE A 240 5.16 -1.75 18.03
N VAL A 241 5.21 -2.82 18.83
CA VAL A 241 4.50 -2.93 20.10
C VAL A 241 5.29 -2.43 21.30
N SER A 242 6.59 -2.16 21.14
CA SER A 242 7.50 -1.68 22.18
C SER A 242 7.40 -0.15 22.38
N ALA A 243 8.21 0.39 23.29
CA ALA A 243 8.41 1.82 23.48
C ALA A 243 9.40 2.45 22.46
N ALA A 244 10.07 1.64 21.64
CA ALA A 244 11.11 2.09 20.73
C ALA A 244 10.65 3.14 19.69
N PRO A 245 9.43 3.05 19.08
CA PRO A 245 8.93 4.10 18.20
C PRO A 245 8.93 5.49 18.86
N GLY A 246 8.37 5.59 20.05
CA GLY A 246 8.31 6.86 20.80
C GLY A 246 9.66 7.36 21.29
N ALA A 247 10.62 6.46 21.53
CA ALA A 247 12.00 6.79 21.88
C ALA A 247 12.89 7.10 20.67
N HIS A 248 12.37 7.03 19.45
CA HIS A 248 13.12 7.15 18.20
C HIS A 248 14.30 6.17 18.10
N GLN A 249 14.10 4.96 18.60
CA GLN A 249 15.07 3.88 18.54
C GLN A 249 14.68 2.89 17.45
N VAL A 250 15.64 2.48 16.64
CA VAL A 250 15.41 1.56 15.53
C VAL A 250 16.44 0.45 15.49
N THR A 251 16.05 -0.67 14.90
CA THR A 251 16.94 -1.78 14.53
C THR A 251 17.29 -1.62 13.05
N ARG A 252 18.55 -1.75 12.70
CA ARG A 252 19.00 -1.89 11.31
C ARG A 252 18.78 -3.33 10.84
N TRP A 253 18.21 -3.50 9.66
CA TRP A 253 17.92 -4.79 9.06
C TRP A 253 18.80 -5.08 7.86
N ASP A 254 19.49 -6.21 7.88
CA ASP A 254 20.10 -6.83 6.69
C ASP A 254 19.04 -7.73 6.05
N TYR A 255 18.44 -7.28 4.93
CA TYR A 255 17.36 -8.00 4.25
C TYR A 255 17.47 -7.86 2.72
N PRO A 256 17.28 -8.94 1.96
CA PRO A 256 17.34 -10.35 2.40
C PRO A 256 18.77 -10.76 2.77
N ALA A 257 18.93 -11.32 3.96
CA ALA A 257 20.23 -11.77 4.40
C ALA A 257 20.61 -13.07 3.68
N ARG A 258 21.64 -13.00 2.84
CA ARG A 258 22.20 -14.18 2.16
C ARG A 258 23.28 -14.90 3.00
N ARG A 259 23.87 -14.21 3.98
CA ARG A 259 24.84 -14.71 4.94
C ARG A 259 24.67 -13.98 6.27
N PRO A 260 24.96 -14.62 7.41
CA PRO A 260 25.09 -13.88 8.66
C PRO A 260 26.16 -12.81 8.48
N SER A 261 25.87 -11.59 8.85
CA SER A 261 26.86 -10.51 8.78
C SER A 261 27.80 -10.64 9.96
N ASP A 262 29.03 -11.07 9.69
CA ASP A 262 30.11 -11.20 10.67
C ASP A 262 30.79 -9.87 11.04
N THR A 263 30.22 -8.76 10.62
CA THR A 263 30.81 -7.45 10.89
C THR A 263 30.31 -6.90 12.22
N SER A 264 31.25 -6.57 13.11
CA SER A 264 31.01 -5.80 14.32
C SER A 264 30.14 -4.58 14.01
N PHE A 265 28.97 -4.51 14.63
CA PHE A 265 28.07 -3.36 14.51
C PHE A 265 28.40 -2.36 15.61
N THR A 266 28.68 -1.12 15.24
CA THR A 266 28.79 -0.02 16.19
C THR A 266 27.46 0.71 16.23
N PRO A 267 26.80 0.79 17.39
CA PRO A 267 25.58 1.55 17.54
C PRO A 267 25.78 3.01 17.14
N VAL A 268 24.81 3.58 16.45
CA VAL A 268 24.80 5.01 16.09
C VAL A 268 23.86 5.71 17.06
N SER A 269 24.42 6.61 17.87
CA SER A 269 23.63 7.41 18.78
C SER A 269 22.75 8.41 18.01
N ARG A 270 21.61 8.75 18.61
CA ARG A 270 20.85 9.89 18.14
C ARG A 270 21.70 11.17 18.23
N CYS A 271 21.46 12.13 17.35
CA CYS A 271 22.10 13.44 17.43
C CYS A 271 22.05 14.01 18.86
N ALA A 272 23.18 14.45 19.38
CA ALA A 272 23.35 14.83 20.80
C ALA A 272 22.41 15.95 21.26
N ASP A 273 22.09 16.91 20.37
CA ASP A 273 21.13 17.99 20.58
C ASP A 273 19.71 17.65 20.08
N GLY A 274 19.46 16.37 19.79
CA GLY A 274 18.22 15.89 19.20
C GLY A 274 18.11 16.08 17.69
N GLY A 275 18.94 16.91 17.09
CA GLY A 275 18.95 17.28 15.69
C GLY A 275 17.70 18.05 15.25
N ARG A 276 17.81 18.83 14.19
CA ARG A 276 16.69 19.62 13.67
C ARG A 276 16.44 19.34 12.20
N MET A 277 15.17 19.17 11.84
CA MET A 277 14.69 19.22 10.46
C MET A 277 14.30 20.66 10.15
N LEU A 278 15.11 21.35 9.34
CA LEU A 278 14.91 22.79 9.04
C LEU A 278 13.94 22.98 7.88
N GLU A 279 14.03 22.10 6.88
CA GLU A 279 13.16 22.12 5.70
C GLU A 279 12.79 20.70 5.30
N GLU A 280 11.57 20.55 4.81
CA GLU A 280 11.01 19.28 4.34
C GLU A 280 10.18 19.52 3.07
N HIS A 281 10.57 18.90 1.96
CA HIS A 281 9.83 18.96 0.71
C HIS A 281 9.68 17.55 0.14
N VAL A 282 8.44 17.10 -0.05
CA VAL A 282 8.11 15.74 -0.48
C VAL A 282 7.34 15.77 -1.78
N GLU A 283 7.87 15.10 -2.77
CA GLU A 283 7.26 14.82 -4.07
C GLU A 283 7.04 13.30 -4.23
N SER A 284 6.38 12.87 -5.29
CA SER A 284 6.02 11.46 -5.48
C SER A 284 7.20 10.48 -5.50
N GLN A 285 8.38 10.91 -5.96
CA GLN A 285 9.59 10.08 -6.08
C GLN A 285 10.86 10.79 -5.57
N ARG A 286 10.68 11.90 -4.87
CA ARG A 286 11.79 12.71 -4.39
C ARG A 286 11.44 13.34 -3.04
N VAL A 287 12.39 13.28 -2.12
CA VAL A 287 12.31 13.98 -0.84
C VAL A 287 13.56 14.83 -0.71
N THR A 288 13.38 16.11 -0.40
CA THR A 288 14.49 17.03 -0.10
C THR A 288 14.34 17.50 1.34
N LEU A 289 15.43 17.44 2.10
CA LEU A 289 15.48 17.85 3.49
C LEU A 289 16.65 18.82 3.68
N VAL A 290 16.52 19.75 4.61
CA VAL A 290 17.64 20.47 5.21
C VAL A 290 17.66 20.11 6.67
N VAL A 291 18.78 19.57 7.12
CA VAL A 291 18.95 19.04 8.47
C VAL A 291 20.15 19.66 9.15
N GLU A 292 20.15 19.69 10.49
CA GLU A 292 21.26 20.18 11.28
C GLU A 292 21.45 19.31 12.51
N CYS A 293 22.69 18.95 12.80
CA CYS A 293 23.07 18.19 13.98
C CYS A 293 24.52 18.50 14.39
N ALA A 294 24.75 18.68 15.68
CA ALA A 294 26.08 18.96 16.21
C ALA A 294 27.03 17.75 16.17
N SER A 295 26.49 16.52 16.11
CA SER A 295 27.26 15.27 16.06
C SER A 295 26.83 14.43 14.85
N ALA A 296 27.63 13.45 14.48
CA ALA A 296 27.18 12.43 13.51
C ALA A 296 25.93 11.71 14.05
N GLY A 297 25.01 11.36 13.17
CA GLY A 297 23.77 10.69 13.53
C GLY A 297 23.17 9.88 12.37
N ALA A 298 22.13 9.13 12.65
CA ALA A 298 21.36 8.44 11.63
C ALA A 298 19.98 9.08 11.46
N ILE A 299 19.49 9.12 10.24
CA ILE A 299 18.13 9.56 9.90
C ILE A 299 17.31 8.38 9.44
N ALA A 300 16.09 8.27 9.95
CA ALA A 300 15.03 7.45 9.39
C ALA A 300 14.10 8.31 8.52
N LEU A 301 14.07 8.02 7.23
CA LEU A 301 13.07 8.53 6.31
C LEU A 301 11.87 7.59 6.33
N LYS A 302 10.72 8.06 6.78
CA LYS A 302 9.50 7.27 7.08
C LYS A 302 8.78 6.80 5.81
N MET A 303 9.54 6.22 4.90
CA MET A 303 9.09 5.62 3.65
C MET A 303 9.57 4.17 3.58
N SER A 304 8.77 3.28 2.99
CA SER A 304 9.16 1.87 2.85
C SER A 304 10.47 1.74 2.09
N TYR A 305 11.40 0.99 2.67
CA TYR A 305 12.70 0.73 2.07
C TYR A 305 12.56 0.00 0.74
N HIS A 306 13.31 0.47 -0.23
CA HIS A 306 13.55 -0.22 -1.48
C HIS A 306 14.97 0.09 -1.97
N PRO A 307 15.74 -0.87 -2.52
CA PRO A 307 17.12 -0.63 -2.95
C PRO A 307 17.26 0.37 -4.09
N ASN A 308 16.16 0.78 -4.72
CA ASN A 308 16.14 1.81 -5.75
C ASN A 308 16.13 3.25 -5.19
N TRP A 309 15.97 3.43 -3.89
CA TRP A 309 16.15 4.73 -3.28
C TRP A 309 17.63 5.09 -3.24
N ARG A 310 17.97 6.24 -3.79
CA ARG A 310 19.32 6.83 -3.78
C ARG A 310 19.27 8.09 -2.92
N VAL A 311 20.15 8.14 -1.92
CA VAL A 311 20.28 9.32 -1.05
C VAL A 311 21.59 10.02 -1.34
N ARG A 312 21.53 11.35 -1.41
CA ARG A 312 22.70 12.24 -1.53
C ARG A 312 22.68 13.22 -0.38
N ILE A 313 23.83 13.47 0.20
CA ILE A 313 24.09 14.50 1.19
C ILE A 313 25.07 15.47 0.54
N ASP A 314 24.69 16.73 0.39
CA ASP A 314 25.49 17.79 -0.28
C ASP A 314 26.04 17.31 -1.65
N SER A 315 25.18 16.60 -2.42
CA SER A 315 25.49 15.99 -3.71
C SER A 315 26.31 14.70 -3.69
N VAL A 316 26.85 14.27 -2.55
CA VAL A 316 27.60 13.01 -2.40
C VAL A 316 26.61 11.86 -2.15
N VAL A 317 26.73 10.77 -2.93
CA VAL A 317 25.90 9.56 -2.75
C VAL A 317 26.31 8.85 -1.47
N VAL A 318 25.32 8.53 -0.61
CA VAL A 318 25.53 7.78 0.62
C VAL A 318 24.80 6.44 0.58
N ASN A 319 25.29 5.49 1.37
CA ASN A 319 24.66 4.18 1.48
C ASN A 319 23.37 4.27 2.27
N THR A 320 22.33 3.59 1.78
CA THR A 320 21.06 3.43 2.49
C THR A 320 20.94 2.02 3.03
N TYR A 321 20.27 1.88 4.14
CA TYR A 321 19.94 0.61 4.77
C TYR A 321 18.50 0.60 5.27
N MET A 322 17.99 -0.57 5.58
CA MET A 322 16.64 -0.68 6.14
C MET A 322 16.69 -0.52 7.65
N VAL A 323 15.77 0.28 8.21
CA VAL A 323 15.55 0.41 9.65
C VAL A 323 14.11 0.08 10.02
N SER A 324 13.88 -0.28 11.29
CA SER A 324 12.51 -0.59 11.77
C SER A 324 11.52 0.54 11.45
N PRO A 325 10.26 0.18 11.06
CA PRO A 325 9.74 -1.16 10.83
C PRO A 325 10.14 -1.75 9.45
N SER A 326 10.42 -0.92 8.47
CA SER A 326 11.04 -1.16 7.16
C SER A 326 11.25 0.19 6.44
N PHE A 327 11.74 1.16 7.16
CA PHE A 327 12.02 2.50 6.63
C PHE A 327 13.43 2.61 6.04
N ILE A 328 13.68 3.72 5.36
CA ILE A 328 14.99 4.02 4.77
C ILE A 328 15.84 4.68 5.84
N GLY A 329 16.98 4.06 6.19
CA GLY A 329 18.00 4.64 7.06
C GLY A 329 19.23 5.08 6.29
N PHE A 330 19.91 6.11 6.76
CA PHE A 330 21.22 6.55 6.28
C PHE A 330 21.91 7.41 7.33
N ASP A 331 23.25 7.40 7.31
CA ASP A 331 24.06 8.16 8.26
C ASP A 331 24.34 9.57 7.72
N VAL A 332 24.37 10.55 8.63
CA VAL A 332 24.59 11.97 8.33
C VAL A 332 25.75 12.49 9.16
N PRO A 333 26.76 13.17 8.58
CA PRO A 333 27.85 13.78 9.30
C PRO A 333 27.39 14.95 10.19
N PRO A 334 28.25 15.46 11.10
CA PRO A 334 27.94 16.66 11.87
C PRO A 334 27.81 17.88 10.97
N GLY A 335 26.91 18.81 11.34
CA GLY A 335 26.73 20.07 10.65
C GLY A 335 25.34 20.24 10.03
N ARG A 336 25.24 21.25 9.17
CA ARG A 336 24.04 21.52 8.39
C ARG A 336 24.22 20.96 6.99
N HIS A 337 23.27 20.12 6.57
CA HIS A 337 23.33 19.37 5.32
C HIS A 337 22.03 19.46 4.53
N ARG A 338 22.17 19.49 3.19
CA ARG A 338 21.06 19.30 2.26
C ARG A 338 21.03 17.85 1.80
N ILE A 339 19.91 17.19 2.01
CA ILE A 339 19.69 15.79 1.68
C ILE A 339 18.68 15.70 0.54
N GLU A 340 19.00 14.87 -0.46
CA GLU A 340 18.09 14.50 -1.53
C GLU A 340 17.95 12.98 -1.58
N ALA A 341 16.76 12.47 -1.29
CA ALA A 341 16.39 11.08 -1.52
C ALA A 341 15.55 10.97 -2.78
N ARG A 342 15.96 10.13 -3.74
CA ARG A 342 15.26 9.95 -5.02
C ARG A 342 15.08 8.49 -5.33
N TYR A 343 13.88 8.12 -5.77
CA TYR A 343 13.59 6.78 -6.29
C TYR A 343 14.02 6.69 -7.75
N VAL A 344 14.94 5.77 -8.06
CA VAL A 344 15.47 5.54 -9.40
C VAL A 344 14.96 4.19 -9.91
N PRO A 345 14.02 4.15 -10.87
CA PRO A 345 13.51 2.89 -11.41
C PRO A 345 14.63 2.03 -12.02
N THR A 346 14.49 0.72 -11.91
CA THR A 346 15.41 -0.22 -12.56
C THR A 346 15.35 -0.05 -14.09
N PRO A 347 16.47 0.11 -14.80
CA PRO A 347 16.48 0.36 -16.24
C PRO A 347 15.90 -0.78 -17.08
N SER A 348 15.79 -1.99 -16.54
CA SER A 348 15.22 -3.17 -17.23
C SER A 348 13.71 -3.08 -17.49
N LYS A 349 12.98 -2.15 -16.87
CA LYS A 349 11.52 -2.05 -17.08
C LYS A 349 11.14 -1.69 -18.50
N LEU A 350 11.87 -0.75 -19.13
CA LEU A 350 11.58 -0.31 -20.48
C LEU A 350 11.85 -1.41 -21.53
N PRO A 351 13.01 -2.11 -21.53
CA PRO A 351 13.23 -3.26 -22.41
C PRO A 351 12.20 -4.38 -22.26
N LEU A 352 11.78 -4.70 -21.02
CA LEU A 352 10.77 -5.72 -20.77
C LEU A 352 9.39 -5.31 -21.32
N LEU A 353 9.05 -4.04 -21.20
CA LEU A 353 7.80 -3.50 -21.74
C LEU A 353 7.80 -3.54 -23.27
N LEU A 354 8.90 -3.15 -23.90
CA LEU A 354 9.08 -3.24 -25.36
C LEU A 354 9.01 -4.70 -25.84
N LEU A 355 9.67 -5.62 -25.14
CA LEU A 355 9.60 -7.05 -25.46
C LEU A 355 8.16 -7.56 -25.39
N GLY A 356 7.39 -7.14 -24.37
CA GLY A 356 5.98 -7.47 -24.24
C GLY A 356 5.13 -6.97 -25.41
N PHE A 357 5.35 -5.72 -25.87
CA PHE A 357 4.69 -5.17 -27.04
C PHE A 357 5.06 -5.91 -28.34
N ILE A 358 6.34 -6.23 -28.52
CA ILE A 358 6.81 -6.98 -29.70
C ILE A 358 6.17 -8.38 -29.70
N SER A 359 6.14 -9.07 -28.56
CA SER A 359 5.53 -10.39 -28.44
C SER A 359 4.02 -10.34 -28.75
N LEU A 360 3.33 -9.30 -28.28
CA LEU A 360 1.90 -9.11 -28.57
C LEU A 360 1.66 -8.86 -30.06
N ALA A 361 2.48 -7.99 -30.69
CA ALA A 361 2.37 -7.69 -32.12
C ALA A 361 2.72 -8.90 -33.01
N ALA A 362 3.58 -9.80 -32.55
CA ALA A 362 3.91 -11.04 -33.28
C ALA A 362 2.86 -12.15 -33.13
N ALA A 363 1.96 -12.03 -32.14
CA ALA A 363 0.88 -12.98 -31.88
C ALA A 363 -0.45 -12.62 -32.60
N VAL A 364 -0.54 -11.42 -33.18
CA VAL A 364 -1.66 -10.92 -34.00
C VAL A 364 -1.36 -11.06 -35.48
#